data_062a5f29cc8b9ac5923b4f3d3d1edb74
#
_entry.id   062a5f29cc8b9ac5923b4f3d3d1edb74
#
_cell.length_a   1.000
_cell.length_b   1.000
_cell.length_c   1.000
_cell.angle_alpha   90.00
_cell.angle_beta   90.00
_cell.angle_gamma   90.00
#
_symmetry.space_group_name_H-M   'P 1'
#
loop_
_entity.id
_entity.type
_entity.pdbx_description
1 polymer ?
#
loop_
_entity_poly.entity_id
_entity_poly.type
_entity_poly.pdbx_seq_one_letter_code
_entity_poly.pdbx_strand_id
1 'polypeptide(L)'
;MRYAITKSLLSANAKSTFTGIRFGAAELYGVIEGFPEVLDCIACGQRRPGDADERVLLFLKMRNGSNLDEAVRSRVRNAIRKQLSARHVPSHILEVADIPSTLNGKRIEHVVSDVVNGRKPRALGSSIANPECIKEYEKFADLDKRIAVNKL
;
A
#
# COMPACT_ATOMS: atom_id res chain seq x y z
N MET A 1 -38.15 0.35 -18.03
CA MET A 1 -37.21 0.09 -19.09
C MET A 1 -35.99 0.99 -18.99
N ARG A 2 -35.33 1.04 -17.92
CA ARG A 2 -34.17 1.94 -17.84
C ARG A 2 -33.24 1.56 -16.72
N TYR A 3 -31.95 1.44 -17.06
CA TYR A 3 -30.82 1.70 -16.17
C TYR A 3 -30.40 0.62 -15.20
N ALA A 4 -30.58 -0.64 -15.55
CA ALA A 4 -29.91 -1.74 -14.87
C ALA A 4 -28.45 -1.96 -15.33
N ILE A 5 -27.99 -1.19 -16.33
CA ILE A 5 -26.69 -1.45 -16.99
C ILE A 5 -25.53 -0.70 -16.34
N THR A 6 -25.80 0.27 -15.48
CA THR A 6 -24.75 1.15 -14.94
C THR A 6 -24.06 0.65 -13.68
N LYS A 7 -24.60 -0.39 -13.03
CA LYS A 7 -24.00 -0.90 -11.78
C LYS A 7 -22.86 -1.89 -11.96
N SER A 8 -22.77 -2.58 -13.08
CA SER A 8 -21.72 -3.59 -13.25
C SER A 8 -20.41 -3.04 -13.79
N LEU A 9 -20.43 -1.88 -14.45
CA LEU A 9 -19.23 -1.24 -14.98
C LEU A 9 -18.46 -0.42 -13.94
N LEU A 10 -19.09 -0.07 -12.84
CA LEU A 10 -18.44 0.68 -11.73
C LEU A 10 -17.62 -0.20 -10.80
N SER A 11 -17.79 -1.52 -10.82
CA SER A 11 -17.04 -2.43 -9.98
C SER A 11 -15.66 -2.80 -10.52
N ALA A 12 -15.44 -2.65 -11.83
CA ALA A 12 -14.17 -3.01 -12.47
C ALA A 12 -13.07 -1.95 -12.30
N ASN A 13 -13.43 -0.73 -11.91
CA ASN A 13 -12.52 0.38 -11.65
C ASN A 13 -12.65 0.88 -10.21
N ALA A 14 -12.67 -0.03 -9.25
CA ALA A 14 -12.64 0.36 -7.85
C ALA A 14 -11.31 1.03 -7.53
N LYS A 15 -11.20 2.31 -7.85
CA LYS A 15 -10.16 3.18 -7.32
C LYS A 15 -10.35 3.21 -5.82
N SER A 16 -9.35 2.76 -5.09
CA SER A 16 -9.34 2.83 -3.64
C SER A 16 -9.61 4.26 -3.21
N THR A 17 -10.61 4.46 -2.36
CA THR A 17 -10.95 5.77 -1.84
C THR A 17 -10.16 5.99 -0.56
N PHE A 18 -9.05 6.69 -0.68
CA PHE A 18 -8.25 7.09 0.46
C PHE A 18 -8.75 8.44 0.96
N THR A 19 -9.19 8.51 2.20
CA THR A 19 -9.63 9.78 2.83
C THR A 19 -10.65 10.58 1.99
N GLY A 20 -11.61 9.89 1.39
CA GLY A 20 -12.65 10.51 0.56
C GLY A 20 -12.20 10.97 -0.83
N ILE A 21 -10.94 10.78 -1.19
CA ILE A 21 -10.39 11.09 -2.51
C ILE A 21 -10.06 9.82 -3.25
N ARG A 22 -10.58 9.67 -4.46
CA ARG A 22 -10.21 8.61 -5.37
C ARG A 22 -8.87 8.93 -6.02
N PHE A 23 -7.83 8.20 -5.67
CA PHE A 23 -6.58 8.23 -6.42
C PHE A 23 -6.06 6.81 -6.66
N GLY A 24 -5.30 6.64 -7.71
CA GLY A 24 -4.64 5.37 -8.00
C GLY A 24 -3.29 5.27 -7.28
N ALA A 25 -2.92 4.08 -6.85
CA ALA A 25 -1.58 3.82 -6.31
C ALA A 25 -0.45 4.21 -7.29
N ALA A 26 -0.74 4.18 -8.59
CA ALA A 26 0.22 4.56 -9.65
C ALA A 26 0.80 5.97 -9.48
N GLU A 27 0.02 6.91 -8.96
CA GLU A 27 0.49 8.28 -8.70
C GLU A 27 1.57 8.31 -7.63
N LEU A 28 1.40 7.53 -6.56
CA LEU A 28 2.41 7.36 -5.52
C LEU A 28 3.67 6.69 -6.09
N TYR A 29 3.51 5.66 -6.89
CA TYR A 29 4.64 4.94 -7.49
C TYR A 29 5.50 5.87 -8.37
N GLY A 30 4.87 6.74 -9.15
CA GLY A 30 5.57 7.74 -9.95
C GLY A 30 6.46 8.67 -9.12
N VAL A 31 6.02 9.07 -7.93
CA VAL A 31 6.84 9.87 -7.02
C VAL A 31 8.01 9.05 -6.46
N ILE A 32 7.76 7.81 -6.06
CA ILE A 32 8.76 6.93 -5.44
C ILE A 32 9.87 6.54 -6.43
N GLU A 33 9.59 6.41 -7.70
CA GLU A 33 10.59 6.14 -8.74
C GLU A 33 11.73 7.16 -8.77
N GLY A 34 11.52 8.37 -8.26
CA GLY A 34 12.55 9.40 -8.09
C GLY A 34 13.53 9.16 -6.94
N PHE A 35 13.35 8.10 -6.14
CA PHE A 35 14.21 7.80 -5.00
C PHE A 35 15.16 6.64 -5.32
N PRO A 36 16.45 6.91 -5.57
CA PRO A 36 17.41 5.89 -5.99
C PRO A 36 17.67 4.81 -4.92
N GLU A 37 17.48 5.13 -3.64
CA GLU A 37 17.61 4.19 -2.51
C GLU A 37 16.45 3.20 -2.40
N VAL A 38 15.34 3.44 -3.08
CA VAL A 38 14.17 2.54 -3.10
C VAL A 38 14.24 1.65 -4.33
N LEU A 39 14.15 0.33 -4.11
CA LEU A 39 14.14 -0.65 -5.20
C LEU A 39 12.75 -0.86 -5.78
N ASP A 40 11.74 -0.96 -4.91
CA ASP A 40 10.34 -1.15 -5.29
C ASP A 40 9.40 -0.67 -4.19
N CYS A 41 8.12 -0.51 -4.49
CA CYS A 41 7.12 -0.07 -3.53
C CYS A 41 5.74 -0.64 -3.84
N ILE A 42 4.89 -0.69 -2.82
CA ILE A 42 3.47 -1.02 -2.96
C ILE A 42 2.65 -0.20 -1.95
N ALA A 43 1.49 0.29 -2.39
CA ALA A 43 0.57 1.01 -1.54
C ALA A 43 -0.76 0.29 -1.44
N CYS A 44 -1.38 0.32 -0.28
CA CYS A 44 -2.71 -0.21 -0.07
C CYS A 44 -3.47 0.58 1.00
N GLY A 45 -4.80 0.43 0.98
CA GLY A 45 -5.67 0.96 2.01
C GLY A 45 -5.79 -0.02 3.18
N GLN A 46 -5.82 0.53 4.38
CA GLN A 46 -6.13 -0.19 5.60
C GLN A 46 -7.28 0.49 6.33
N ARG A 47 -8.31 -0.29 6.68
CA ARG A 47 -9.45 0.17 7.45
C ARG A 47 -9.56 -0.63 8.75
N ARG A 48 -9.41 0.05 9.87
CA ARG A 48 -9.56 -0.55 11.19
C ARG A 48 -11.03 -0.54 11.61
N PRO A 49 -11.45 -1.44 12.52
CA PRO A 49 -12.77 -1.33 13.14
C PRO A 49 -12.95 0.06 13.77
N GLY A 50 -14.03 0.76 13.42
CA GLY A 50 -14.32 2.12 13.92
C GLY A 50 -13.76 3.25 13.09
N ASP A 51 -12.91 2.99 12.08
CA ASP A 51 -12.45 4.03 11.17
C ASP A 51 -13.59 4.46 10.22
N ALA A 52 -13.80 5.77 10.09
CA ALA A 52 -14.71 6.33 9.09
C ALA A 52 -14.16 6.13 7.69
N ASP A 53 -12.86 6.33 7.51
CA ASP A 53 -12.16 6.28 6.25
C ASP A 53 -11.00 5.27 6.25
N GLU A 54 -10.61 4.86 5.05
CA GLU A 54 -9.45 4.03 4.82
C GLU A 54 -8.17 4.86 4.86
N ARG A 55 -7.17 4.41 5.61
CA ARG A 55 -5.84 5.05 5.64
C ARG A 55 -4.91 4.39 4.63
N VAL A 56 -3.96 5.14 4.11
CA VAL A 56 -2.96 4.64 3.16
C VAL A 56 -1.73 4.14 3.88
N LEU A 57 -1.31 2.93 3.56
CA LEU A 57 -0.01 2.38 3.93
C LEU A 57 0.85 2.32 2.66
N LEU A 58 2.08 2.81 2.75
CA LEU A 58 3.08 2.72 1.69
C LEU A 58 4.23 1.84 2.18
N PHE A 59 4.48 0.76 1.49
CA PHE A 59 5.58 -0.16 1.75
C PHE A 59 6.70 0.06 0.77
N LEU A 60 7.92 0.16 1.26
CA LEU A 60 9.13 0.36 0.48
C LEU A 60 10.06 -0.83 0.63
N LYS A 61 10.51 -1.37 -0.49
CA LYS A 61 11.64 -2.28 -0.56
C LYS A 61 12.90 -1.46 -0.84
N MET A 62 13.80 -1.43 0.12
CA MET A 62 15.03 -0.66 0.01
C MET A 62 16.09 -1.42 -0.78
N ARG A 63 17.01 -0.70 -1.45
CA ARG A 63 18.19 -1.30 -2.07
C ARG A 63 19.15 -1.80 -1.00
N ASN A 64 19.94 -2.80 -1.36
CA ASN A 64 21.02 -3.30 -0.49
C ASN A 64 21.93 -2.15 -0.06
N GLY A 65 22.19 -2.05 1.24
CA GLY A 65 23.00 -0.97 1.82
C GLY A 65 22.25 0.33 2.12
N SER A 66 20.94 0.38 1.81
CA SER A 66 20.06 1.50 2.16
C SER A 66 19.02 1.07 3.17
N ASN A 67 18.69 1.94 4.12
CA ASN A 67 17.67 1.70 5.14
C ASN A 67 16.61 2.79 5.09
N LEU A 68 15.40 2.44 5.47
CA LEU A 68 14.31 3.40 5.64
C LEU A 68 14.40 4.09 6.99
N ASP A 69 15.18 5.14 7.07
CA ASP A 69 15.27 6.00 8.25
C ASP A 69 14.24 7.15 8.19
N GLU A 70 14.20 7.97 9.23
CA GLU A 70 13.27 9.10 9.30
C GLU A 70 13.60 10.20 8.28
N ALA A 71 14.86 10.34 7.90
CA ALA A 71 15.27 11.29 6.86
C ALA A 71 14.67 10.90 5.50
N VAL A 72 14.74 9.63 5.13
CA VAL A 72 14.12 9.10 3.90
C VAL A 72 12.60 9.24 3.97
N ARG A 73 11.97 8.86 5.09
CA ARG A 73 10.51 9.03 5.27
C ARG A 73 10.07 10.47 5.08
N SER A 74 10.78 11.41 5.66
CA SER A 74 10.47 12.84 5.54
C SER A 74 10.61 13.33 4.11
N ARG A 75 11.65 12.92 3.39
CA ARG A 75 11.83 13.26 1.97
C ARG A 75 10.69 12.69 1.11
N VAL A 76 10.29 11.44 1.37
CA VAL A 76 9.18 10.80 0.65
C VAL A 76 7.86 11.54 0.93
N ARG A 77 7.54 11.83 2.19
CA ARG A 77 6.33 12.60 2.54
C ARG A 77 6.30 13.98 1.86
N ASN A 78 7.42 14.68 1.88
CA ASN A 78 7.53 16.01 1.28
C ASN A 78 7.39 15.95 -0.25
N ALA A 79 8.00 14.96 -0.90
CA ALA A 79 7.90 14.76 -2.34
C ALA A 79 6.44 14.46 -2.75
N ILE A 80 5.75 13.58 -2.03
CA ILE A 80 4.34 13.27 -2.28
C ILE A 80 3.48 14.52 -2.09
N ARG A 81 3.68 15.25 -1.00
CA ARG A 81 2.93 16.49 -0.73
C ARG A 81 3.12 17.52 -1.81
N LYS A 82 4.35 17.69 -2.29
CA LYS A 82 4.72 18.68 -3.30
C LYS A 82 4.24 18.31 -4.71
N GLN A 83 4.39 17.04 -5.09
CA GLN A 83 4.09 16.60 -6.46
C GLN A 83 2.61 16.22 -6.64
N LEU A 84 1.95 15.78 -5.59
CA LEU A 84 0.54 15.39 -5.62
C LEU A 84 -0.32 16.31 -4.75
N SER A 85 -0.44 16.00 -3.47
CA SER A 85 -1.07 16.88 -2.47
C SER A 85 -0.84 16.34 -1.06
N ALA A 86 -1.18 17.14 -0.03
CA ALA A 86 -1.14 16.70 1.36
C ALA A 86 -2.03 15.49 1.65
N ARG A 87 -3.12 15.32 0.90
CA ARG A 87 -4.08 14.22 1.07
C ARG A 87 -3.56 12.88 0.52
N HIS A 88 -2.56 12.91 -0.35
CA HIS A 88 -1.90 11.72 -0.88
C HIS A 88 -0.80 11.17 0.04
N VAL A 89 -0.40 11.95 1.05
CA VAL A 89 0.65 11.52 1.98
C VAL A 89 0.16 10.30 2.78
N PRO A 90 0.89 9.16 2.72
CA PRO A 90 0.51 7.97 3.45
C PRO A 90 0.51 8.21 4.96
N SER A 91 -0.39 7.52 5.68
CA SER A 91 -0.41 7.52 7.14
C SER A 91 0.84 6.87 7.72
N HIS A 92 1.34 5.84 7.06
CA HIS A 92 2.58 5.16 7.42
C HIS A 92 3.41 4.82 6.18
N ILE A 93 4.72 4.97 6.31
CA ILE A 93 5.72 4.54 5.33
C ILE A 93 6.58 3.49 6.03
N LEU A 94 6.56 2.27 5.49
CA LEU A 94 7.07 1.07 6.16
C LEU A 94 8.06 0.35 5.26
N GLU A 95 9.09 -0.25 5.84
CA GLU A 95 10.05 -1.06 5.12
C GLU A 95 9.61 -2.53 5.11
N VAL A 96 9.77 -3.18 3.96
CA VAL A 96 9.54 -4.62 3.77
C VAL A 96 10.68 -5.24 3.00
N ALA A 97 10.89 -6.54 3.21
CA ALA A 97 11.94 -7.29 2.52
C ALA A 97 11.62 -7.48 1.03
N ASP A 98 10.36 -7.67 0.67
CA ASP A 98 9.96 -7.88 -0.72
C ASP A 98 8.51 -7.42 -0.98
N ILE A 99 8.22 -7.19 -2.25
CA ILE A 99 6.90 -6.77 -2.74
C ILE A 99 6.26 -7.92 -3.50
N PRO A 100 5.04 -8.38 -3.12
CA PRO A 100 4.38 -9.46 -3.84
C PRO A 100 4.04 -9.05 -5.27
N SER A 101 4.45 -9.89 -6.21
CA SER A 101 4.27 -9.66 -7.63
C SER A 101 3.84 -10.91 -8.38
N THR A 102 3.23 -10.71 -9.54
CA THR A 102 2.95 -11.79 -10.48
C THR A 102 4.25 -12.24 -11.17
N LEU A 103 4.19 -13.39 -11.84
CA LEU A 103 5.31 -13.89 -12.67
C LEU A 103 5.73 -12.87 -13.76
N ASN A 104 4.82 -12.00 -14.17
CA ASN A 104 5.10 -10.91 -15.13
C ASN A 104 5.60 -9.61 -14.45
N GLY A 105 5.87 -9.62 -13.15
CA GLY A 105 6.39 -8.49 -12.41
C GLY A 105 5.37 -7.41 -12.04
N LYS A 106 4.07 -7.70 -12.09
CA LYS A 106 3.02 -6.77 -11.65
C LYS A 106 2.78 -6.89 -10.15
N ARG A 107 2.76 -5.75 -9.45
CA ARG A 107 2.43 -5.68 -8.02
C ARG A 107 1.03 -6.20 -7.73
N ILE A 108 0.87 -6.93 -6.63
CA ILE A 108 -0.41 -7.54 -6.24
C ILE A 108 -0.99 -6.83 -5.02
N GLU A 109 -1.55 -5.66 -5.24
CA GLU A 109 -2.04 -4.75 -4.18
C GLU A 109 -3.16 -5.36 -3.35
N HIS A 110 -4.09 -6.09 -3.98
CA HIS A 110 -5.23 -6.67 -3.29
C HIS A 110 -4.84 -7.72 -2.24
N VAL A 111 -3.77 -8.47 -2.49
CA VAL A 111 -3.25 -9.45 -1.52
C VAL A 111 -2.69 -8.75 -0.30
N VAL A 112 -1.89 -7.70 -0.50
CA VAL A 112 -1.37 -6.90 0.62
C VAL A 112 -2.52 -6.24 1.39
N SER A 113 -3.49 -5.67 0.69
CA SER A 113 -4.67 -5.07 1.32
C SER A 113 -5.45 -6.08 2.16
N ASP A 114 -5.66 -7.29 1.67
CA ASP A 114 -6.36 -8.33 2.44
C ASP A 114 -5.60 -8.67 3.73
N VAL A 115 -4.30 -8.89 3.64
CA VAL A 115 -3.46 -9.29 4.79
C VAL A 115 -3.39 -8.18 5.84
N VAL A 116 -3.15 -6.93 5.45
CA VAL A 116 -3.06 -5.81 6.42
C VAL A 116 -4.40 -5.44 7.04
N ASN A 117 -5.50 -5.92 6.46
CA ASN A 117 -6.84 -5.79 7.03
C ASN A 117 -7.28 -7.05 7.81
N GLY A 118 -6.37 -7.99 8.07
CA GLY A 118 -6.63 -9.21 8.83
C GLY A 118 -7.49 -10.23 8.09
N ARG A 119 -7.61 -10.11 6.78
CA ARG A 119 -8.36 -11.04 5.94
C ARG A 119 -7.41 -12.09 5.35
N LYS A 120 -7.93 -13.29 5.13
CA LYS A 120 -7.20 -14.28 4.33
C LYS A 120 -7.09 -13.78 2.88
N PRO A 121 -5.90 -13.78 2.29
CA PRO A 121 -5.75 -13.42 0.88
C PRO A 121 -6.62 -14.35 0.05
N ARG A 122 -7.37 -13.78 -0.87
CA ARG A 122 -8.11 -14.55 -1.87
C ARG A 122 -7.13 -15.44 -2.62
N ALA A 123 -7.59 -16.64 -2.97
CA ALA A 123 -6.76 -17.72 -3.51
C ALA A 123 -5.52 -17.20 -4.26
N LEU A 124 -4.38 -17.42 -3.64
CA LEU A 124 -3.09 -17.18 -4.24
C LEU A 124 -2.92 -18.22 -5.34
N GLY A 125 -3.35 -17.89 -6.55
CA GLY A 125 -3.10 -18.76 -7.70
C GLY A 125 -1.60 -18.98 -7.87
N SER A 126 -1.24 -20.01 -8.63
CA SER A 126 0.14 -20.33 -9.01
C SER A 126 0.89 -19.18 -9.75
N SER A 127 0.28 -18.04 -9.88
CA SER A 127 0.78 -16.87 -10.61
C SER A 127 1.57 -15.86 -9.76
N ILE A 128 1.75 -16.11 -8.45
CA ILE A 128 2.58 -15.26 -7.59
C ILE A 128 4.03 -15.73 -7.65
N ALA A 129 4.93 -14.81 -7.97
CA ALA A 129 6.35 -15.11 -8.10
C ALA A 129 7.07 -15.36 -6.77
N ASN A 130 6.63 -14.64 -5.71
CA ASN A 130 7.28 -14.64 -4.39
C ASN A 130 6.24 -14.70 -3.25
N PRO A 131 5.46 -15.80 -3.13
CA PRO A 131 4.37 -15.89 -2.15
C PRO A 131 4.86 -15.85 -0.70
N GLU A 132 6.09 -16.22 -0.42
CA GLU A 132 6.68 -16.21 0.92
C GLU A 132 6.74 -14.82 1.56
N CYS A 133 6.87 -13.77 0.75
CA CYS A 133 6.93 -12.39 1.28
C CYS A 133 5.61 -11.91 1.89
N ILE A 134 4.50 -12.53 1.53
CA ILE A 134 3.16 -12.13 1.98
C ILE A 134 3.03 -12.25 3.50
N LYS A 135 3.65 -13.27 4.08
CA LYS A 135 3.63 -13.49 5.54
C LYS A 135 4.18 -12.31 6.33
N GLU A 136 5.14 -11.59 5.78
CA GLU A 136 5.71 -10.41 6.44
C GLU A 136 4.66 -9.32 6.70
N TYR A 137 3.67 -9.19 5.82
CA TYR A 137 2.64 -8.16 5.92
C TYR A 137 1.62 -8.42 7.03
N GLU A 138 1.52 -9.65 7.55
CA GLU A 138 0.62 -9.99 8.66
C GLU A 138 0.90 -9.15 9.92
N LYS A 139 2.17 -8.82 10.17
CA LYS A 139 2.57 -7.99 11.29
C LYS A 139 1.99 -6.56 11.26
N PHE A 140 1.55 -6.09 10.10
CA PHE A 140 1.00 -4.75 9.93
C PHE A 140 -0.52 -4.69 10.11
N ALA A 141 -1.19 -5.82 10.28
CA ALA A 141 -2.61 -5.85 10.64
C ALA A 141 -2.87 -5.20 12.01
N ASP A 142 -1.93 -5.34 12.95
CA ASP A 142 -1.97 -4.75 14.30
C ASP A 142 -0.96 -3.61 14.48
N LEU A 143 -0.74 -2.81 13.46
CA LEU A 143 0.30 -1.78 13.42
C LEU A 143 0.22 -0.81 14.60
N ASP A 144 -0.97 -0.39 15.00
CA ASP A 144 -1.14 0.59 16.09
C ASP A 144 -0.73 0.03 17.45
N LYS A 145 -1.02 -1.25 17.71
CA LYS A 145 -0.58 -1.91 18.94
C LYS A 145 0.94 -1.96 19.01
N ARG A 146 1.60 -2.22 17.89
CA ARG A 146 3.08 -2.26 17.82
C ARG A 146 3.71 -0.89 18.02
N ILE A 147 3.12 0.16 17.45
CA ILE A 147 3.61 1.53 17.64
C ILE A 147 3.45 1.97 19.11
N ALA A 148 2.35 1.59 19.76
CA ALA A 148 2.12 1.88 21.17
C ALA A 148 3.16 1.20 22.09
N VAL A 149 3.53 -0.05 21.80
CA VAL A 149 4.55 -0.80 22.55
C VAL A 149 5.94 -0.19 22.39
N ASN A 150 6.29 0.29 21.19
CA ASN A 150 7.61 0.89 20.93
C ASN A 150 7.77 2.31 21.49
N LYS A 151 6.71 2.93 22.02
CA LYS A 151 6.75 4.25 22.68
C LYS A 151 6.90 4.17 24.19
N LEU A 152 6.87 2.97 24.73
CA LEU A 152 7.12 2.70 26.16
C LEU A 152 8.58 2.37 26.40
#